data_bb4ffa96af15d1b9c3dd73558f31254d
#
_entry.id   bb4ffa96af15d1b9c3dd73558f31254d
#
_cell.length_a   1.000
_cell.length_b   1.000
_cell.length_c   1.000
_cell.angle_alpha   90.00
_cell.angle_beta   90.00
_cell.angle_gamma   90.00
#
_symmetry.space_group_name_H-M   'P 1'
#
loop_
_entity.id
_entity.type
_entity.pdbx_description
1 polymer ?
#
loop_
_entity_poly.entity_id
_entity_poly.type
_entity_poly.pdbx_seq_one_letter_code
_entity_poly.pdbx_strand_id
1 'polypeptide(L)'
;MFFTSEDIMTTNQQNAVVSQPQTVVVKLGTSVLTGGTLALDRAHMVELARQCAELKKQGHSVVMVSSGAIAAGREHLGYPALPNEMASKQLLAAVGQSRLIQTWESLFGIYGIKIGQMLLTRADLDDRERFLNARDTINALVANDIIPIVNENDAVATSEIKVGDNDNLSALVGILCGADKLLLLTDQKGLFTADPRKDPNAELIKEVKTIDDTLRKIAGGSGTTLGTGGMATKLQAADIARRAGIEVIIAAGSAPNVIFDSLSTEPQGTRFLPCSEALENRKRWILAGPAASGDIVIDDGAVNAVVGKGSSLLAKGVIKVSGDFARGEVARVTNSHGKLVARGISAYSSEDLAKITGKHSKDIISILGHDYGSEVIHRDDLVVIQE
;
A
#
# COMPACT_ATOMS: atom_id res chain seq x y z
N MET A 1 13.73 5.83 61.98
CA MET A 1 14.02 6.59 60.73
C MET A 1 12.94 6.22 59.75
N PHE A 2 11.87 7.01 59.72
CA PHE A 2 10.68 6.71 58.89
C PHE A 2 10.89 7.43 57.54
N PHE A 3 10.92 6.67 56.44
CA PHE A 3 10.84 7.22 55.10
C PHE A 3 9.40 7.61 54.79
N THR A 4 9.18 8.84 54.43
CA THR A 4 7.87 9.38 54.06
C THR A 4 7.51 9.01 52.66
N SER A 5 6.20 8.77 52.43
CA SER A 5 5.58 8.28 51.19
C SER A 5 5.53 9.26 50.00
N GLU A 6 6.40 10.27 49.95
CA GLU A 6 6.45 11.31 48.91
C GLU A 6 7.58 11.16 47.91
N ASP A 7 8.53 10.21 48.11
CA ASP A 7 9.72 10.09 47.27
C ASP A 7 9.65 9.05 46.14
N ILE A 8 8.45 8.47 45.88
CA ILE A 8 8.26 7.39 44.84
C ILE A 8 7.44 7.86 43.61
N MET A 9 7.09 9.15 43.51
CA MET A 9 6.28 9.63 42.39
C MET A 9 6.96 10.68 41.51
N THR A 10 8.23 10.52 41.22
CA THR A 10 8.93 11.38 40.23
C THR A 10 9.97 10.59 39.49
N THR A 11 9.59 9.72 38.58
CA THR A 11 10.43 9.36 37.41
C THR A 11 9.65 8.36 36.55
N ASN A 12 8.88 8.84 35.58
CA ASN A 12 8.61 8.23 34.27
C ASN A 12 7.45 8.92 33.54
N GLN A 13 7.51 10.25 33.45
CA GLN A 13 6.85 10.95 32.34
C GLN A 13 7.94 11.27 31.30
N GLN A 14 8.49 10.26 30.65
CA GLN A 14 9.07 10.44 29.34
C GLN A 14 7.92 10.76 28.41
N ASN A 15 7.92 11.97 27.88
CA ASN A 15 7.05 12.46 26.82
C ASN A 15 6.96 11.43 25.71
N ALA A 16 5.95 10.59 25.72
CA ALA A 16 5.49 9.89 24.55
C ALA A 16 5.01 11.00 23.60
N VAL A 17 5.85 11.39 22.67
CA VAL A 17 5.43 12.12 21.49
C VAL A 17 4.36 11.21 20.87
N VAL A 18 3.10 11.56 21.05
CA VAL A 18 1.99 10.85 20.40
C VAL A 18 2.19 11.10 18.92
N SER A 19 2.89 10.18 18.26
CA SER A 19 3.06 10.22 16.81
C SER A 19 1.66 10.16 16.20
N GLN A 20 1.41 11.01 15.19
CA GLN A 20 0.14 10.95 14.47
C GLN A 20 -0.08 9.51 13.94
N PRO A 21 -1.36 9.03 13.94
CA PRO A 21 -1.67 7.74 13.35
C PRO A 21 -1.10 7.62 11.94
N GLN A 22 -0.40 6.53 11.68
CA GLN A 22 0.22 6.24 10.38
C GLN A 22 -0.35 4.95 9.79
N THR A 23 -0.36 4.87 8.47
CA THR A 23 -0.65 3.63 7.74
C THR A 23 0.66 2.98 7.32
N VAL A 24 0.89 1.76 7.81
CA VAL A 24 2.11 0.98 7.56
C VAL A 24 1.80 -0.25 6.73
N VAL A 25 2.44 -0.36 5.57
CA VAL A 25 2.40 -1.59 4.77
C VAL A 25 3.59 -2.46 5.15
N VAL A 26 3.33 -3.70 5.57
CA VAL A 26 4.35 -4.68 5.95
C VAL A 26 4.40 -5.79 4.91
N LYS A 27 5.49 -5.83 4.13
CA LYS A 27 5.71 -6.90 3.15
C LYS A 27 6.60 -7.99 3.73
N LEU A 28 6.13 -9.22 3.64
CA LEU A 28 6.79 -10.42 4.15
C LEU A 28 7.19 -11.33 2.98
N GLY A 29 8.51 -11.51 2.78
CA GLY A 29 9.04 -12.45 1.78
C GLY A 29 8.93 -13.90 2.23
N THR A 30 8.95 -14.84 1.28
CA THR A 30 8.90 -16.28 1.59
C THR A 30 10.02 -16.69 2.53
N SER A 31 11.25 -16.20 2.35
CA SER A 31 12.39 -16.50 3.23
C SER A 31 12.14 -16.06 4.67
N VAL A 32 11.46 -14.94 4.89
CA VAL A 32 11.08 -14.46 6.23
C VAL A 32 10.06 -15.40 6.87
N LEU A 33 9.04 -15.81 6.09
CA LEU A 33 7.96 -16.67 6.60
C LEU A 33 8.36 -18.12 6.81
N THR A 34 9.44 -18.58 6.17
CA THR A 34 9.93 -19.95 6.29
C THR A 34 11.20 -20.08 7.12
N GLY A 35 11.80 -18.95 7.56
CA GLY A 35 13.12 -18.97 8.21
C GLY A 35 14.20 -19.61 7.33
N GLY A 36 14.03 -19.58 5.99
CA GLY A 36 14.92 -20.25 5.03
C GLY A 36 14.70 -21.77 4.92
N THR A 37 13.67 -22.33 5.57
CA THR A 37 13.29 -23.75 5.48
C THR A 37 12.22 -23.99 4.39
N LEU A 38 11.76 -25.25 4.26
CA LEU A 38 10.71 -25.61 3.31
C LEU A 38 9.29 -25.41 3.89
N ALA A 39 9.14 -25.24 5.20
CA ALA A 39 7.88 -25.10 5.92
C ALA A 39 7.69 -23.66 6.43
N LEU A 40 6.46 -23.28 6.75
CA LEU A 40 6.18 -22.01 7.43
C LEU A 40 6.72 -22.03 8.86
N ASP A 41 7.52 -21.03 9.23
CA ASP A 41 7.98 -20.78 10.61
C ASP A 41 6.88 -20.07 11.39
N ARG A 42 5.96 -20.85 11.94
CA ARG A 42 4.81 -20.32 12.68
C ARG A 42 5.23 -19.59 13.95
N ALA A 43 6.35 -19.98 14.57
CA ALA A 43 6.86 -19.30 15.75
C ALA A 43 7.30 -17.86 15.41
N HIS A 44 8.02 -17.71 14.30
CA HIS A 44 8.38 -16.37 13.81
C HIS A 44 7.15 -15.57 13.33
N MET A 45 6.20 -16.22 12.67
CA MET A 45 4.95 -15.58 12.25
C MET A 45 4.13 -15.04 13.44
N VAL A 46 4.10 -15.76 14.59
CA VAL A 46 3.47 -15.26 15.84
C VAL A 46 4.10 -13.94 16.27
N GLU A 47 5.42 -13.85 16.24
CA GLU A 47 6.15 -12.64 16.64
C GLU A 47 5.84 -11.46 15.69
N LEU A 48 5.77 -11.70 14.37
CA LEU A 48 5.37 -10.68 13.40
C LEU A 48 3.93 -10.21 13.64
N ALA A 49 3.00 -11.14 13.92
CA ALA A 49 1.62 -10.81 14.26
C ALA A 49 1.53 -9.99 15.55
N ARG A 50 2.33 -10.32 16.58
CA ARG A 50 2.42 -9.55 17.83
C ARG A 50 2.84 -8.10 17.57
N GLN A 51 3.85 -7.89 16.75
CA GLN A 51 4.32 -6.54 16.41
C GLN A 51 3.26 -5.73 15.66
N CYS A 52 2.57 -6.34 14.69
CA CYS A 52 1.44 -5.70 14.00
C CYS A 52 0.31 -5.35 14.97
N ALA A 53 -0.01 -6.24 15.93
CA ALA A 53 -1.02 -6.00 16.95
C ALA A 53 -0.63 -4.82 17.86
N GLU A 54 0.63 -4.69 18.20
CA GLU A 54 1.11 -3.55 19.00
C GLU A 54 1.01 -2.23 18.25
N LEU A 55 1.33 -2.18 16.95
CA LEU A 55 1.12 -0.98 16.12
C LEU A 55 -0.37 -0.58 16.10
N LYS A 56 -1.28 -1.55 15.91
CA LYS A 56 -2.72 -1.28 15.93
C LYS A 56 -3.18 -0.72 17.27
N LYS A 57 -2.70 -1.28 18.38
CA LYS A 57 -3.01 -0.82 19.73
C LYS A 57 -2.58 0.63 19.97
N GLN A 58 -1.54 1.10 19.29
CA GLN A 58 -1.07 2.48 19.31
C GLN A 58 -1.83 3.41 18.34
N GLY A 59 -2.86 2.90 17.65
CA GLY A 59 -3.70 3.67 16.75
C GLY A 59 -3.20 3.74 15.30
N HIS A 60 -2.15 2.98 14.94
CA HIS A 60 -1.69 2.89 13.57
C HIS A 60 -2.51 1.88 12.75
N SER A 61 -2.63 2.12 11.46
CA SER A 61 -3.22 1.18 10.51
C SER A 61 -2.14 0.27 9.93
N VAL A 62 -2.44 -1.03 9.82
CA VAL A 62 -1.52 -2.04 9.28
C VAL A 62 -2.17 -2.73 8.09
N VAL A 63 -1.44 -2.81 6.97
CA VAL A 63 -1.77 -3.61 5.80
C VAL A 63 -0.62 -4.58 5.57
N MET A 64 -0.91 -5.86 5.39
CA MET A 64 0.12 -6.87 5.14
C MET A 64 0.14 -7.28 3.68
N VAL A 65 1.34 -7.46 3.12
CA VAL A 65 1.54 -8.11 1.82
C VAL A 65 2.36 -9.38 2.08
N SER A 66 1.71 -10.53 2.00
CA SER A 66 2.27 -11.82 2.39
C SER A 66 2.65 -12.65 1.17
N SER A 67 3.84 -13.24 1.20
CA SER A 67 4.23 -14.36 0.34
C SER A 67 3.94 -15.68 1.05
N GLY A 68 4.45 -16.79 0.51
CA GLY A 68 4.48 -18.08 1.20
C GLY A 68 3.37 -19.06 0.82
N ALA A 69 2.43 -18.69 -0.07
CA ALA A 69 1.36 -19.61 -0.50
C ALA A 69 1.91 -20.92 -1.10
N ILE A 70 2.90 -20.85 -1.99
CA ILE A 70 3.54 -22.05 -2.58
C ILE A 70 4.21 -22.90 -1.50
N ALA A 71 4.90 -22.30 -0.54
CA ALA A 71 5.54 -23.02 0.57
C ALA A 71 4.50 -23.71 1.45
N ALA A 72 3.42 -23.02 1.82
CA ALA A 72 2.31 -23.58 2.58
C ALA A 72 1.63 -24.76 1.85
N GLY A 73 1.45 -24.64 0.52
CA GLY A 73 0.87 -25.72 -0.29
C GLY A 73 1.78 -26.94 -0.39
N ARG A 74 3.07 -26.71 -0.56
CA ARG A 74 4.07 -27.77 -0.59
C ARG A 74 4.13 -28.53 0.74
N GLU A 75 4.15 -27.81 1.85
CA GLU A 75 4.09 -28.37 3.20
C GLU A 75 2.80 -29.19 3.40
N HIS A 76 1.65 -28.63 3.04
CA HIS A 76 0.35 -29.28 3.23
C HIS A 76 0.19 -30.57 2.41
N LEU A 77 0.78 -30.62 1.22
CA LEU A 77 0.76 -31.82 0.36
C LEU A 77 1.88 -32.83 0.67
N GLY A 78 2.65 -32.63 1.72
CA GLY A 78 3.73 -33.55 2.11
C GLY A 78 4.93 -33.52 1.16
N TYR A 79 5.25 -32.37 0.60
CA TYR A 79 6.41 -32.12 -0.29
C TYR A 79 6.39 -32.99 -1.57
N PRO A 80 5.34 -32.93 -2.39
CA PRO A 80 5.22 -33.77 -3.57
C PRO A 80 6.33 -33.48 -4.59
N ALA A 81 6.78 -34.52 -5.27
CA ALA A 81 7.67 -34.40 -6.43
C ALA A 81 6.84 -33.96 -7.65
N LEU A 82 6.77 -32.64 -7.89
CA LEU A 82 6.06 -32.05 -9.02
C LEU A 82 7.04 -31.55 -10.08
N PRO A 83 6.65 -31.57 -11.37
CA PRO A 83 7.44 -30.95 -12.43
C PRO A 83 7.69 -29.47 -12.15
N ASN A 84 8.83 -28.95 -12.61
CA ASN A 84 9.12 -27.51 -12.46
C ASN A 84 8.45 -26.71 -13.59
N GLU A 85 7.14 -26.65 -13.56
CA GLU A 85 6.31 -25.96 -14.55
C GLU A 85 5.31 -25.00 -13.87
N MET A 86 4.69 -24.12 -14.65
CA MET A 86 3.73 -23.11 -14.14
C MET A 86 2.54 -23.77 -13.45
N ALA A 87 1.96 -24.81 -14.05
CA ALA A 87 0.80 -25.51 -13.48
C ALA A 87 1.08 -26.08 -12.10
N SER A 88 2.29 -26.61 -11.86
CA SER A 88 2.70 -27.09 -10.55
C SER A 88 2.80 -25.97 -9.51
N LYS A 89 3.29 -24.80 -9.90
CA LYS A 89 3.35 -23.63 -9.03
C LYS A 89 1.95 -23.10 -8.70
N GLN A 90 1.08 -23.02 -9.72
CA GLN A 90 -0.32 -22.61 -9.56
C GLN A 90 -1.11 -23.57 -8.66
N LEU A 91 -0.91 -24.89 -8.82
CA LEU A 91 -1.49 -25.91 -7.95
C LEU A 91 -1.06 -25.70 -6.49
N LEU A 92 0.24 -25.56 -6.26
CA LEU A 92 0.77 -25.32 -4.92
C LEU A 92 0.26 -24.02 -4.31
N ALA A 93 0.18 -22.95 -5.10
CA ALA A 93 -0.36 -21.68 -4.65
C ALA A 93 -1.85 -21.77 -4.30
N ALA A 94 -2.66 -22.43 -5.15
CA ALA A 94 -4.09 -22.61 -4.91
C ALA A 94 -4.38 -23.39 -3.62
N VAL A 95 -3.67 -24.50 -3.40
CA VAL A 95 -3.78 -25.29 -2.16
C VAL A 95 -3.25 -24.52 -0.97
N GLY A 96 -2.10 -23.85 -1.13
CA GLY A 96 -1.39 -23.22 -0.04
C GLY A 96 -1.99 -21.89 0.40
N GLN A 97 -2.64 -21.15 -0.47
CA GLN A 97 -3.23 -19.85 -0.13
C GLN A 97 -4.28 -19.98 0.98
N SER A 98 -5.14 -20.99 0.92
CA SER A 98 -6.11 -21.26 1.98
C SER A 98 -5.45 -21.59 3.32
N ARG A 99 -4.33 -22.29 3.31
CA ARG A 99 -3.55 -22.65 4.52
C ARG A 99 -2.82 -21.45 5.09
N LEU A 100 -2.23 -20.64 4.23
CA LEU A 100 -1.54 -19.42 4.62
C LEU A 100 -2.50 -18.45 5.32
N ILE A 101 -3.69 -18.21 4.75
CA ILE A 101 -4.64 -17.28 5.34
C ILE A 101 -5.23 -17.81 6.66
N GLN A 102 -5.52 -19.12 6.77
CA GLN A 102 -5.94 -19.73 8.02
C GLN A 102 -4.86 -19.61 9.11
N THR A 103 -3.59 -19.74 8.73
CA THR A 103 -2.48 -19.52 9.67
C THR A 103 -2.49 -18.09 10.18
N TRP A 104 -2.56 -17.10 9.30
CA TRP A 104 -2.62 -15.68 9.71
C TRP A 104 -3.86 -15.39 10.57
N GLU A 105 -5.03 -15.91 10.20
CA GLU A 105 -6.26 -15.74 10.97
C GLU A 105 -6.12 -16.27 12.41
N SER A 106 -5.55 -17.48 12.54
CA SER A 106 -5.29 -18.06 13.86
C SER A 106 -4.32 -17.23 14.69
N LEU A 107 -3.25 -16.71 14.07
CA LEU A 107 -2.22 -15.94 14.76
C LEU A 107 -2.71 -14.55 15.18
N PHE A 108 -3.43 -13.83 14.33
CA PHE A 108 -4.04 -12.56 14.67
C PHE A 108 -5.20 -12.72 15.64
N GLY A 109 -5.92 -13.86 15.57
CA GLY A 109 -6.98 -14.22 16.51
C GLY A 109 -6.51 -14.28 17.96
N ILE A 110 -5.24 -14.62 18.23
CA ILE A 110 -4.63 -14.58 19.57
C ILE A 110 -4.73 -13.18 20.18
N TYR A 111 -4.67 -12.15 19.35
CA TYR A 111 -4.73 -10.74 19.74
C TYR A 111 -6.11 -10.11 19.54
N GLY A 112 -7.13 -10.92 19.21
CA GLY A 112 -8.51 -10.45 18.96
C GLY A 112 -8.64 -9.65 17.66
N ILE A 113 -7.67 -9.70 16.77
CA ILE A 113 -7.63 -8.95 15.51
C ILE A 113 -8.24 -9.78 14.38
N LYS A 114 -9.13 -9.16 13.61
CA LYS A 114 -9.70 -9.74 12.40
C LYS A 114 -8.83 -9.42 11.19
N ILE A 115 -8.82 -10.32 10.22
CA ILE A 115 -8.11 -10.14 8.96
C ILE A 115 -9.07 -10.25 7.77
N GLY A 116 -8.71 -9.63 6.65
CA GLY A 116 -9.41 -9.76 5.37
C GLY A 116 -8.44 -10.14 4.26
N GLN A 117 -8.73 -11.21 3.52
CA GLN A 117 -7.90 -11.65 2.40
C GLN A 117 -8.21 -10.85 1.14
N MET A 118 -7.16 -10.41 0.44
CA MET A 118 -7.26 -9.86 -0.91
C MET A 118 -6.24 -10.51 -1.84
N LEU A 119 -6.70 -11.00 -2.98
CA LEU A 119 -5.85 -11.57 -4.02
C LEU A 119 -5.89 -10.66 -5.24
N LEU A 120 -4.74 -10.14 -5.64
CA LEU A 120 -4.62 -9.19 -6.75
C LEU A 120 -3.70 -9.74 -7.82
N THR A 121 -3.97 -9.37 -9.06
CA THR A 121 -3.09 -9.62 -10.22
C THR A 121 -2.59 -8.29 -10.78
N ARG A 122 -1.63 -8.36 -11.69
CA ARG A 122 -1.16 -7.19 -12.44
C ARG A 122 -2.30 -6.50 -13.18
N ALA A 123 -3.20 -7.28 -13.77
CA ALA A 123 -4.36 -6.76 -14.52
C ALA A 123 -5.30 -5.94 -13.62
N ASP A 124 -5.46 -6.33 -12.34
CA ASP A 124 -6.29 -5.59 -11.38
C ASP A 124 -5.67 -4.25 -10.98
N LEU A 125 -4.35 -4.11 -11.09
CA LEU A 125 -3.62 -2.89 -10.76
C LEU A 125 -3.42 -1.96 -11.97
N ASP A 126 -3.38 -2.50 -13.18
CA ASP A 126 -3.26 -1.74 -14.42
C ASP A 126 -4.62 -1.22 -14.91
N ASP A 127 -5.71 -1.95 -14.63
CA ASP A 127 -7.09 -1.54 -14.91
C ASP A 127 -7.55 -0.50 -13.88
N ARG A 128 -8.00 0.65 -14.35
CA ARG A 128 -8.32 1.77 -13.47
C ARG A 128 -9.52 1.52 -12.56
N GLU A 129 -10.55 0.88 -13.07
CA GLU A 129 -11.75 0.57 -12.29
C GLU A 129 -11.45 -0.47 -11.20
N ARG A 130 -10.73 -1.55 -11.56
CA ARG A 130 -10.33 -2.59 -10.61
C ARG A 130 -9.38 -2.05 -9.55
N PHE A 131 -8.46 -1.15 -9.93
CA PHE A 131 -7.59 -0.44 -9.00
C PHE A 131 -8.39 0.34 -7.96
N LEU A 132 -9.42 1.09 -8.38
CA LEU A 132 -10.28 1.84 -7.45
C LEU A 132 -11.11 0.91 -6.56
N ASN A 133 -11.63 -0.20 -7.10
CA ASN A 133 -12.37 -1.20 -6.32
C ASN A 133 -11.47 -1.85 -5.25
N ALA A 134 -10.22 -2.19 -5.61
CA ALA A 134 -9.23 -2.70 -4.66
C ALA A 134 -8.91 -1.67 -3.58
N ARG A 135 -8.73 -0.40 -3.93
CA ARG A 135 -8.51 0.71 -3.00
C ARG A 135 -9.66 0.84 -2.01
N ASP A 136 -10.88 0.88 -2.51
CA ASP A 136 -12.08 1.05 -1.68
C ASP A 136 -12.25 -0.12 -0.71
N THR A 137 -11.95 -1.36 -1.17
CA THR A 137 -11.98 -2.55 -0.32
C THR A 137 -10.92 -2.49 0.79
N ILE A 138 -9.67 -2.12 0.47
CA ILE A 138 -8.60 -1.97 1.48
C ILE A 138 -9.01 -0.91 2.50
N ASN A 139 -9.49 0.25 2.04
CA ASN A 139 -9.90 1.34 2.92
C ASN A 139 -11.07 0.94 3.82
N ALA A 140 -12.06 0.20 3.29
CA ALA A 140 -13.17 -0.31 4.07
C ALA A 140 -12.71 -1.31 5.15
N LEU A 141 -11.77 -2.21 4.83
CA LEU A 141 -11.20 -3.13 5.81
C LEU A 141 -10.49 -2.36 6.92
N VAL A 142 -9.61 -1.42 6.57
CA VAL A 142 -8.87 -0.59 7.54
C VAL A 142 -9.82 0.24 8.41
N ALA A 143 -10.83 0.87 7.82
CA ALA A 143 -11.82 1.66 8.54
C ALA A 143 -12.67 0.84 9.53
N ASN A 144 -12.81 -0.46 9.29
CA ASN A 144 -13.49 -1.41 10.17
C ASN A 144 -12.54 -2.17 11.11
N ASP A 145 -11.33 -1.67 11.28
CA ASP A 145 -10.30 -2.22 12.18
C ASP A 145 -9.84 -3.64 11.82
N ILE A 146 -9.98 -4.03 10.55
CA ILE A 146 -9.58 -5.32 9.98
C ILE A 146 -8.22 -5.16 9.29
N ILE A 147 -7.26 -6.06 9.52
CA ILE A 147 -5.98 -6.06 8.80
C ILE A 147 -6.18 -6.70 7.41
N PRO A 148 -6.01 -5.95 6.30
CA PRO A 148 -5.97 -6.56 4.98
C PRO A 148 -4.69 -7.39 4.83
N ILE A 149 -4.83 -8.64 4.38
CA ILE A 149 -3.71 -9.50 3.97
C ILE A 149 -3.79 -9.68 2.47
N VAL A 150 -2.90 -9.01 1.76
CA VAL A 150 -2.83 -8.99 0.31
C VAL A 150 -1.78 -9.99 -0.17
N ASN A 151 -2.08 -10.72 -1.22
CA ASN A 151 -1.11 -11.57 -1.93
C ASN A 151 -1.37 -11.50 -3.44
N GLU A 152 -0.39 -11.91 -4.25
CA GLU A 152 -0.62 -12.15 -5.67
C GLU A 152 -1.57 -13.34 -5.84
N ASN A 153 -2.48 -13.27 -6.80
CA ASN A 153 -3.31 -14.41 -7.18
C ASN A 153 -2.51 -15.37 -8.08
N ASP A 154 -1.54 -16.03 -7.48
CA ASP A 154 -0.65 -16.97 -8.17
C ASP A 154 -1.39 -18.13 -8.86
N ALA A 155 -2.65 -18.41 -8.50
CA ALA A 155 -3.43 -19.49 -9.10
C ALA A 155 -3.84 -19.19 -10.56
N VAL A 156 -3.94 -17.89 -10.92
CA VAL A 156 -4.31 -17.44 -12.27
C VAL A 156 -3.23 -16.57 -12.92
N ALA A 157 -2.22 -16.14 -12.18
CA ALA A 157 -1.13 -15.33 -12.71
C ALA A 157 -0.22 -16.19 -13.60
N THR A 158 0.13 -15.66 -14.79
CA THR A 158 1.13 -16.24 -15.69
C THR A 158 2.44 -15.50 -15.59
N SER A 159 3.55 -16.09 -16.09
CA SER A 159 4.87 -15.46 -16.08
C SER A 159 4.91 -14.09 -16.80
N GLU A 160 4.01 -13.85 -17.74
CA GLU A 160 3.89 -12.62 -18.51
C GLU A 160 3.06 -11.54 -17.79
N ILE A 161 2.20 -11.97 -16.83
CA ILE A 161 1.23 -11.11 -16.13
C ILE A 161 1.60 -10.93 -14.65
N LYS A 162 2.67 -11.56 -14.18
CA LYS A 162 3.13 -11.39 -12.79
C LYS A 162 3.51 -9.95 -12.50
N VAL A 163 3.12 -9.48 -11.31
CA VAL A 163 3.61 -8.19 -10.76
C VAL A 163 5.14 -8.19 -10.62
N GLY A 164 5.77 -9.36 -10.79
CA GLY A 164 7.22 -9.58 -10.74
C GLY A 164 7.63 -10.24 -9.44
N ASP A 165 7.24 -9.68 -8.32
CA ASP A 165 7.25 -10.28 -6.99
C ASP A 165 6.37 -9.44 -6.05
N ASN A 166 6.15 -9.93 -4.84
CA ASN A 166 5.37 -9.19 -3.85
C ASN A 166 6.06 -7.90 -3.35
N ASP A 167 7.31 -7.59 -3.75
CA ASP A 167 7.93 -6.30 -3.45
C ASP A 167 7.22 -5.19 -4.23
N ASN A 168 7.10 -5.34 -5.56
CA ASN A 168 6.37 -4.38 -6.40
C ASN A 168 4.88 -4.32 -6.06
N LEU A 169 4.24 -5.47 -5.79
CA LEU A 169 2.85 -5.50 -5.31
C LEU A 169 2.70 -4.66 -4.04
N SER A 170 3.63 -4.75 -3.09
CA SER A 170 3.56 -4.01 -1.83
C SER A 170 3.69 -2.49 -2.02
N ALA A 171 4.50 -2.05 -2.99
CA ALA A 171 4.59 -0.63 -3.34
C ALA A 171 3.26 -0.11 -3.90
N LEU A 172 2.61 -0.89 -4.79
CA LEU A 172 1.31 -0.55 -5.36
C LEU A 172 0.19 -0.59 -4.31
N VAL A 173 0.22 -1.57 -3.39
CA VAL A 173 -0.69 -1.61 -2.22
C VAL A 173 -0.49 -0.40 -1.32
N GLY A 174 0.77 0.03 -1.10
CA GLY A 174 1.06 1.26 -0.38
C GLY A 174 0.42 2.49 -1.02
N ILE A 175 0.46 2.57 -2.36
CA ILE A 175 -0.22 3.64 -3.12
C ILE A 175 -1.74 3.53 -2.99
N LEU A 176 -2.30 2.31 -3.08
CA LEU A 176 -3.74 2.06 -2.93
C LEU A 176 -4.28 2.57 -1.59
N CYS A 177 -3.60 2.26 -0.48
CA CYS A 177 -4.06 2.63 0.87
C CYS A 177 -3.53 3.97 1.37
N GLY A 178 -2.78 4.74 0.54
CA GLY A 178 -2.18 6.00 0.96
C GLY A 178 -1.22 5.83 2.15
N ALA A 179 -0.38 4.80 2.13
CA ALA A 179 0.52 4.47 3.21
C ALA A 179 1.55 5.58 3.48
N ASP A 180 1.88 5.78 4.74
CA ASP A 180 2.99 6.64 5.17
C ASP A 180 4.32 5.89 5.06
N LYS A 181 4.30 4.58 5.35
CA LYS A 181 5.49 3.73 5.37
C LYS A 181 5.26 2.39 4.67
N LEU A 182 6.30 1.93 3.97
CA LEU A 182 6.40 0.58 3.41
C LEU A 182 7.61 -0.12 4.01
N LEU A 183 7.38 -1.21 4.74
CA LEU A 183 8.42 -2.03 5.34
C LEU A 183 8.61 -3.30 4.51
N LEU A 184 9.76 -3.42 3.84
CA LEU A 184 10.15 -4.58 3.05
C LEU A 184 11.02 -5.51 3.90
N LEU A 185 10.42 -6.52 4.52
CA LEU A 185 11.14 -7.50 5.32
C LEU A 185 11.76 -8.59 4.45
N THR A 186 13.03 -8.85 4.70
CA THR A 186 13.87 -9.78 3.92
C THR A 186 14.80 -10.56 4.86
N ASP A 187 15.62 -11.45 4.31
CA ASP A 187 16.68 -12.18 5.01
C ASP A 187 17.95 -11.33 5.25
N GLN A 188 18.04 -10.14 4.62
CA GLN A 188 19.19 -9.26 4.75
C GLN A 188 18.88 -8.05 5.65
N LYS A 189 19.91 -7.52 6.31
CA LYS A 189 19.78 -6.38 7.22
C LYS A 189 19.39 -5.06 6.53
N GLY A 190 19.50 -5.00 5.20
CA GLY A 190 19.22 -3.81 4.40
C GLY A 190 20.04 -3.80 3.12
N LEU A 191 20.21 -2.63 2.51
CA LEU A 191 21.08 -2.42 1.35
C LEU A 191 22.52 -2.15 1.82
N PHE A 192 23.49 -2.85 1.22
CA PHE A 192 24.90 -2.69 1.51
C PHE A 192 25.63 -2.05 0.32
N THR A 193 26.82 -1.52 0.58
CA THR A 193 27.71 -0.94 -0.47
C THR A 193 28.23 -1.97 -1.47
N ALA A 194 28.21 -3.26 -1.10
CA ALA A 194 28.49 -4.43 -1.94
C ALA A 194 27.70 -5.64 -1.40
N ASP A 195 27.77 -6.79 -2.07
CA ASP A 195 27.15 -8.03 -1.54
C ASP A 195 27.95 -8.52 -0.30
N PRO A 196 27.38 -8.45 0.92
CA PRO A 196 28.09 -8.79 2.14
C PRO A 196 28.51 -10.27 2.24
N ARG A 197 27.96 -11.13 1.36
CA ARG A 197 28.36 -12.55 1.26
C ARG A 197 29.65 -12.72 0.46
N LYS A 198 30.02 -11.71 -0.36
CA LYS A 198 31.19 -11.73 -1.25
C LYS A 198 32.26 -10.77 -0.79
N ASP A 199 31.87 -9.64 -0.21
CA ASP A 199 32.78 -8.59 0.26
C ASP A 199 32.58 -8.39 1.78
N PRO A 200 33.56 -8.82 2.62
CA PRO A 200 33.49 -8.63 4.05
C PRO A 200 33.56 -7.15 4.50
N ASN A 201 33.98 -6.24 3.61
CA ASN A 201 34.04 -4.79 3.88
C ASN A 201 32.73 -4.07 3.45
N ALA A 202 31.72 -4.82 3.01
CA ALA A 202 30.44 -4.23 2.66
C ALA A 202 29.79 -3.59 3.90
N GLU A 203 29.50 -2.29 3.80
CA GLU A 203 28.87 -1.52 4.87
C GLU A 203 27.35 -1.34 4.60
N LEU A 204 26.56 -1.36 5.67
CA LEU A 204 25.13 -1.11 5.60
C LEU A 204 24.86 0.37 5.27
N ILE A 205 24.13 0.63 4.21
CA ILE A 205 23.66 1.97 3.86
C ILE A 205 22.43 2.27 4.72
N LYS A 206 22.56 3.19 5.69
CA LYS A 206 21.48 3.50 6.61
C LYS A 206 20.36 4.33 5.97
N GLU A 207 20.71 5.30 5.13
CA GLU A 207 19.75 6.22 4.51
C GLU A 207 20.04 6.43 3.02
N VAL A 208 18.98 6.43 2.21
CA VAL A 208 19.02 6.71 0.77
C VAL A 208 18.08 7.87 0.45
N LYS A 209 18.65 8.98 -0.02
CA LYS A 209 17.90 10.16 -0.49
C LYS A 209 17.55 10.09 -1.97
N THR A 210 18.40 9.44 -2.75
CA THR A 210 18.22 9.32 -4.21
C THR A 210 18.65 7.93 -4.67
N ILE A 211 17.85 7.31 -5.53
CA ILE A 211 18.19 6.03 -6.16
C ILE A 211 18.78 6.34 -7.52
N ASP A 212 20.10 6.29 -7.59
CA ASP A 212 20.89 6.51 -8.80
C ASP A 212 21.33 5.20 -9.48
N ASP A 213 22.05 5.31 -10.59
CA ASP A 213 22.54 4.16 -11.32
C ASP A 213 23.61 3.37 -10.55
N THR A 214 24.33 4.03 -9.62
CA THR A 214 25.31 3.37 -8.76
C THR A 214 24.63 2.43 -7.79
N LEU A 215 23.55 2.89 -7.10
CA LEU A 215 22.76 2.03 -6.23
C LEU A 215 22.06 0.89 -6.99
N ARG A 216 21.59 1.16 -8.23
CA ARG A 216 21.01 0.12 -9.10
C ARG A 216 22.03 -0.97 -9.45
N LYS A 217 23.28 -0.60 -9.73
CA LYS A 217 24.37 -1.54 -9.99
C LYS A 217 24.73 -2.37 -8.75
N ILE A 218 24.83 -1.75 -7.59
CA ILE A 218 25.10 -2.41 -6.31
C ILE A 218 24.00 -3.43 -5.99
N ALA A 219 22.74 -3.11 -6.23
CA ALA A 219 21.61 -4.01 -6.00
C ALA A 219 21.55 -5.20 -6.97
N GLY A 220 22.49 -5.35 -7.91
CA GLY A 220 22.53 -6.47 -8.86
C GLY A 220 22.01 -6.09 -10.26
N GLY A 221 22.21 -4.82 -10.66
CA GLY A 221 21.76 -4.28 -11.95
C GLY A 221 22.31 -4.98 -13.17
N SER A 222 21.51 -5.01 -14.23
CA SER A 222 21.79 -5.30 -15.65
C SER A 222 22.31 -6.69 -16.06
N GLY A 223 22.13 -7.75 -15.26
CA GLY A 223 22.68 -9.05 -15.66
C GLY A 223 22.00 -10.29 -15.12
N THR A 224 21.07 -10.18 -14.18
CA THR A 224 20.35 -11.36 -13.70
C THR A 224 18.96 -11.42 -14.32
N THR A 225 18.82 -12.29 -15.31
CA THR A 225 17.54 -12.85 -15.75
C THR A 225 16.63 -13.09 -14.54
N LEU A 226 15.49 -12.40 -14.52
CA LEU A 226 14.28 -12.68 -13.72
C LEU A 226 14.49 -13.55 -12.46
N GLY A 227 15.24 -13.04 -11.49
CA GLY A 227 15.34 -13.64 -10.17
C GLY A 227 14.19 -13.15 -9.29
N THR A 228 13.33 -14.07 -8.85
CA THR A 228 12.24 -13.79 -7.94
C THR A 228 12.79 -13.27 -6.60
N GLY A 229 12.57 -11.98 -6.29
CA GLY A 229 12.73 -11.42 -4.94
C GLY A 229 14.13 -10.98 -4.50
N GLY A 230 14.99 -10.53 -5.41
CA GLY A 230 16.33 -10.02 -5.09
C GLY A 230 16.34 -8.56 -4.56
N MET A 231 17.55 -8.04 -4.23
CA MET A 231 17.70 -6.65 -3.80
C MET A 231 17.27 -5.66 -4.91
N ALA A 232 17.46 -6.03 -6.18
CA ALA A 232 17.03 -5.21 -7.33
C ALA A 232 15.52 -4.97 -7.35
N THR A 233 14.70 -5.99 -7.07
CA THR A 233 13.24 -5.85 -7.01
C THR A 233 12.80 -4.99 -5.83
N LYS A 234 13.48 -5.11 -4.67
CA LYS A 234 13.24 -4.26 -3.50
C LYS A 234 13.59 -2.81 -3.77
N LEU A 235 14.68 -2.57 -4.49
CA LEU A 235 15.07 -1.21 -4.89
C LEU A 235 14.08 -0.62 -5.89
N GLN A 236 13.55 -1.43 -6.81
CA GLN A 236 12.50 -1.01 -7.73
C GLN A 236 11.21 -0.66 -6.98
N ALA A 237 10.76 -1.51 -6.05
CA ALA A 237 9.60 -1.26 -5.21
C ALA A 237 9.79 0.00 -4.35
N ALA A 238 10.99 0.18 -3.79
CA ALA A 238 11.33 1.40 -3.05
C ALA A 238 11.24 2.64 -3.93
N ASP A 239 11.72 2.59 -5.19
CA ASP A 239 11.65 3.73 -6.11
C ASP A 239 10.20 4.08 -6.47
N ILE A 240 9.33 3.08 -6.69
CA ILE A 240 7.89 3.27 -6.94
C ILE A 240 7.22 3.94 -5.74
N ALA A 241 7.40 3.38 -4.53
CA ALA A 241 6.74 3.85 -3.32
C ALA A 241 7.20 5.27 -2.92
N ARG A 242 8.52 5.55 -2.92
CA ARG A 242 9.04 6.87 -2.55
C ARG A 242 8.61 7.98 -3.50
N ARG A 243 8.44 7.68 -4.79
CA ARG A 243 7.88 8.64 -5.77
C ARG A 243 6.41 8.96 -5.49
N ALA A 244 5.70 8.07 -4.82
CA ALA A 244 4.33 8.30 -4.33
C ALA A 244 4.27 8.98 -2.95
N GLY A 245 5.43 9.34 -2.36
CA GLY A 245 5.50 10.00 -1.06
C GLY A 245 5.61 9.07 0.13
N ILE A 246 5.82 7.78 -0.10
CA ILE A 246 5.89 6.75 0.94
C ILE A 246 7.36 6.59 1.37
N GLU A 247 7.62 6.65 2.67
CA GLU A 247 8.92 6.26 3.22
C GLU A 247 9.07 4.74 3.14
N VAL A 248 10.23 4.24 2.67
CA VAL A 248 10.46 2.80 2.56
C VAL A 248 11.62 2.37 3.45
N ILE A 249 11.45 1.24 4.13
CA ILE A 249 12.48 0.64 4.97
C ILE A 249 12.71 -0.80 4.50
N ILE A 250 13.95 -1.15 4.18
CA ILE A 250 14.37 -2.53 3.91
C ILE A 250 15.13 -3.03 5.13
N ALA A 251 14.64 -4.09 5.77
CA ALA A 251 15.23 -4.62 7.00
C ALA A 251 15.14 -6.14 7.09
N ALA A 252 15.95 -6.73 7.99
CA ALA A 252 15.87 -8.14 8.28
C ALA A 252 14.60 -8.47 9.04
N GLY A 253 13.77 -9.40 8.49
CA GLY A 253 12.56 -9.85 9.16
C GLY A 253 12.82 -10.57 10.49
N SER A 254 14.05 -11.09 10.68
CA SER A 254 14.49 -11.73 11.93
C SER A 254 14.96 -10.73 13.00
N ALA A 255 15.04 -9.42 12.69
CA ALA A 255 15.48 -8.44 13.66
C ALA A 255 14.40 -8.24 14.75
N PRO A 256 14.80 -8.11 16.03
CA PRO A 256 13.85 -7.92 17.12
C PRO A 256 13.02 -6.67 16.95
N ASN A 257 11.70 -6.78 17.11
CA ASN A 257 10.74 -5.66 17.03
C ASN A 257 10.84 -4.82 15.75
N VAL A 258 11.30 -5.41 14.64
CA VAL A 258 11.59 -4.71 13.38
C VAL A 258 10.39 -3.93 12.81
N ILE A 259 9.16 -4.46 12.96
CA ILE A 259 7.94 -3.79 12.49
C ILE A 259 7.65 -2.58 13.40
N PHE A 260 7.75 -2.76 14.69
CA PHE A 260 7.54 -1.68 15.67
C PHE A 260 8.59 -0.59 15.53
N ASP A 261 9.87 -0.99 15.37
CA ASP A 261 11.01 -0.08 15.21
C ASP A 261 10.94 0.77 13.93
N SER A 262 10.16 0.33 12.93
CA SER A 262 9.96 1.10 11.69
C SER A 262 9.36 2.49 11.89
N LEU A 263 8.72 2.73 13.04
CA LEU A 263 8.18 4.05 13.41
C LEU A 263 9.23 4.96 14.11
N SER A 264 10.37 4.42 14.47
CA SER A 264 11.44 5.21 15.11
C SER A 264 12.08 6.19 14.13
N THR A 265 12.80 7.17 14.66
CA THR A 265 13.56 8.14 13.87
C THR A 265 14.76 7.51 13.18
N GLU A 266 15.31 6.45 13.75
CA GLU A 266 16.45 5.67 13.24
C GLU A 266 16.07 4.19 13.18
N PRO A 267 15.23 3.78 12.20
CA PRO A 267 14.79 2.40 12.09
C PRO A 267 15.95 1.47 11.73
N GLN A 268 15.83 0.21 12.13
CA GLN A 268 16.75 -0.83 11.69
C GLN A 268 16.68 -0.99 10.17
N GLY A 269 17.83 -1.19 9.53
CA GLY A 269 17.89 -1.44 8.09
C GLY A 269 18.31 -0.23 7.27
N THR A 270 17.83 -0.17 6.03
CA THR A 270 18.05 0.93 5.10
C THR A 270 16.76 1.71 4.90
N ARG A 271 16.79 2.98 5.23
CA ARG A 271 15.69 3.93 5.08
C ARG A 271 15.80 4.67 3.75
N PHE A 272 14.74 4.65 2.96
CA PHE A 272 14.62 5.41 1.71
C PHE A 272 13.62 6.55 1.93
N LEU A 273 14.10 7.78 1.82
CA LEU A 273 13.26 8.95 2.04
C LEU A 273 12.27 9.14 0.88
N PRO A 274 11.03 9.58 1.16
CA PRO A 274 10.08 9.93 0.12
C PRO A 274 10.63 11.07 -0.76
N CYS A 275 10.21 11.11 -2.03
CA CYS A 275 10.53 12.24 -2.88
C CYS A 275 9.72 13.47 -2.40
N SER A 276 10.40 14.60 -2.25
CA SER A 276 9.77 15.88 -1.84
C SER A 276 8.68 16.38 -2.79
N GLU A 277 8.66 15.87 -4.02
CA GLU A 277 7.74 16.28 -5.09
C GLU A 277 6.57 15.28 -5.32
N ALA A 278 6.34 14.33 -4.40
CA ALA A 278 5.34 13.27 -4.64
C ALA A 278 3.93 13.81 -4.89
N LEU A 279 3.49 14.79 -4.12
CA LEU A 279 2.21 15.46 -4.32
C LEU A 279 2.18 16.24 -5.64
N GLU A 280 3.29 16.87 -6.01
CA GLU A 280 3.42 17.57 -7.29
C GLU A 280 3.45 16.59 -8.48
N ASN A 281 4.06 15.43 -8.35
CA ASN A 281 4.08 14.41 -9.40
C ASN A 281 2.68 13.86 -9.67
N ARG A 282 1.86 13.63 -8.64
CA ARG A 282 0.45 13.24 -8.78
C ARG A 282 -0.36 14.37 -9.44
N LYS A 283 -0.14 15.59 -9.01
CA LYS A 283 -0.77 16.79 -9.62
C LYS A 283 -0.34 16.96 -11.07
N ARG A 284 0.95 16.81 -11.38
CA ARG A 284 1.48 16.87 -12.76
C ARG A 284 0.86 15.77 -13.63
N TRP A 285 0.69 14.55 -13.12
CA TRP A 285 0.03 13.48 -13.86
C TRP A 285 -1.44 13.79 -14.17
N ILE A 286 -2.20 14.33 -13.21
CA ILE A 286 -3.59 14.78 -13.42
C ILE A 286 -3.64 15.94 -14.42
N LEU A 287 -2.65 16.84 -14.41
CA LEU A 287 -2.59 18.00 -15.31
C LEU A 287 -2.11 17.63 -16.72
N ALA A 288 -1.05 16.81 -16.81
CA ALA A 288 -0.39 16.44 -18.06
C ALA A 288 -0.84 15.09 -18.64
N GLY A 289 -1.73 14.39 -17.91
CA GLY A 289 -2.28 13.09 -18.27
C GLY A 289 -3.18 13.14 -19.51
N PRO A 290 -3.80 12.00 -19.90
CA PRO A 290 -4.61 11.89 -21.10
C PRO A 290 -5.68 13.00 -21.14
N ALA A 291 -6.10 13.37 -22.35
CA ALA A 291 -7.16 14.36 -22.55
C ALA A 291 -8.35 13.99 -21.66
N ALA A 292 -8.89 14.98 -20.94
CA ALA A 292 -10.05 14.74 -20.10
C ALA A 292 -11.22 14.26 -20.98
N SER A 293 -11.85 13.15 -20.57
CA SER A 293 -12.90 12.49 -21.33
C SER A 293 -14.26 13.19 -21.22
N GLY A 294 -14.40 14.19 -20.29
CA GLY A 294 -15.62 14.94 -20.13
C GLY A 294 -15.49 16.14 -19.19
N ASP A 295 -16.62 16.82 -19.00
CA ASP A 295 -16.75 18.03 -18.19
C ASP A 295 -17.76 17.83 -17.05
N ILE A 296 -17.41 18.32 -15.88
CA ILE A 296 -18.26 18.43 -14.69
C ILE A 296 -18.44 19.92 -14.40
N VAL A 297 -19.65 20.45 -14.65
CA VAL A 297 -19.99 21.84 -14.38
C VAL A 297 -20.46 21.95 -12.93
N ILE A 298 -19.89 22.89 -12.17
CA ILE A 298 -20.19 23.08 -10.75
C ILE A 298 -20.72 24.48 -10.45
N ASP A 299 -21.48 24.57 -9.34
CA ASP A 299 -22.02 25.87 -8.87
C ASP A 299 -20.95 26.71 -8.14
N ASP A 300 -21.29 28.00 -7.88
CA ASP A 300 -20.34 28.91 -7.23
C ASP A 300 -20.00 28.52 -5.80
N GLY A 301 -20.90 27.82 -5.09
CA GLY A 301 -20.64 27.25 -3.77
C GLY A 301 -19.58 26.16 -3.80
N ALA A 302 -19.69 25.26 -4.79
CA ALA A 302 -18.71 24.23 -5.03
C ALA A 302 -17.37 24.80 -5.53
N VAL A 303 -17.38 25.83 -6.38
CA VAL A 303 -16.16 26.55 -6.78
C VAL A 303 -15.44 27.09 -5.55
N ASN A 304 -16.16 27.78 -4.64
CA ASN A 304 -15.55 28.31 -3.41
C ASN A 304 -15.03 27.18 -2.49
N ALA A 305 -15.73 26.06 -2.37
CA ALA A 305 -15.29 24.92 -1.58
C ALA A 305 -14.02 24.28 -2.16
N VAL A 306 -13.99 24.04 -3.47
CA VAL A 306 -12.87 23.39 -4.18
C VAL A 306 -11.66 24.30 -4.26
N VAL A 307 -11.83 25.51 -4.79
CA VAL A 307 -10.72 26.45 -5.06
C VAL A 307 -10.29 27.19 -3.80
N GLY A 308 -11.27 27.68 -3.02
CA GLY A 308 -10.98 28.52 -1.84
C GLY A 308 -10.61 27.73 -0.60
N LYS A 309 -11.21 26.55 -0.38
CA LYS A 309 -11.01 25.76 0.84
C LYS A 309 -10.25 24.44 0.61
N GLY A 310 -9.90 24.08 -0.62
CA GLY A 310 -9.25 22.83 -0.95
C GLY A 310 -10.09 21.58 -0.58
N SER A 311 -11.42 21.69 -0.66
CA SER A 311 -12.33 20.60 -0.30
C SER A 311 -12.55 19.65 -1.48
N SER A 312 -13.00 18.41 -1.18
CA SER A 312 -13.50 17.47 -2.18
C SER A 312 -14.74 18.02 -2.90
N LEU A 313 -14.96 17.62 -4.16
CA LEU A 313 -16.18 17.93 -4.91
C LEU A 313 -17.27 16.92 -4.56
N LEU A 314 -18.43 17.43 -4.11
CA LEU A 314 -19.61 16.62 -3.80
C LEU A 314 -20.65 16.70 -4.92
N ALA A 315 -21.49 15.67 -5.06
CA ALA A 315 -22.55 15.59 -6.06
C ALA A 315 -23.55 16.76 -5.96
N LYS A 316 -23.79 17.29 -4.75
CA LYS A 316 -24.66 18.44 -4.52
C LYS A 316 -24.21 19.70 -5.25
N GLY A 317 -22.89 19.90 -5.41
CA GLY A 317 -22.32 21.06 -6.10
C GLY A 317 -22.23 20.90 -7.63
N VAL A 318 -22.58 19.73 -8.16
CA VAL A 318 -22.58 19.48 -9.62
C VAL A 318 -23.89 19.96 -10.23
N ILE A 319 -23.79 20.75 -11.30
CA ILE A 319 -24.94 21.28 -12.06
C ILE A 319 -25.21 20.44 -13.30
N LYS A 320 -24.13 20.03 -14.00
CA LYS A 320 -24.23 19.32 -15.29
C LYS A 320 -23.00 18.47 -15.51
N VAL A 321 -23.20 17.36 -16.21
CA VAL A 321 -22.14 16.47 -16.69
C VAL A 321 -22.23 16.39 -18.21
N SER A 322 -21.08 16.35 -18.90
CA SER A 322 -21.00 16.18 -20.35
C SER A 322 -19.77 15.39 -20.74
N GLY A 323 -19.83 14.72 -21.89
CA GLY A 323 -18.81 13.76 -22.32
C GLY A 323 -19.12 12.35 -21.78
N ASP A 324 -18.30 11.40 -22.18
CA ASP A 324 -18.41 10.01 -21.75
C ASP A 324 -17.10 9.61 -21.06
N PHE A 325 -17.19 9.31 -19.77
CA PHE A 325 -16.06 8.87 -18.95
C PHE A 325 -16.47 7.81 -17.95
N ALA A 326 -15.60 6.84 -17.79
CA ALA A 326 -15.72 5.81 -16.78
C ALA A 326 -15.26 6.31 -15.40
N ARG A 327 -15.59 5.55 -14.36
CA ARG A 327 -15.05 5.72 -13.02
C ARG A 327 -13.52 5.66 -13.08
N GLY A 328 -12.85 6.63 -12.44
CA GLY A 328 -11.39 6.71 -12.40
C GLY A 328 -10.75 7.50 -13.55
N GLU A 329 -11.50 7.96 -14.51
CA GLU A 329 -11.00 8.81 -15.57
C GLU A 329 -10.90 10.29 -15.13
N VAL A 330 -10.05 11.04 -15.84
CA VAL A 330 -9.87 12.46 -15.58
C VAL A 330 -10.98 13.26 -16.24
N ALA A 331 -11.69 14.07 -15.45
CA ALA A 331 -12.67 15.04 -15.94
C ALA A 331 -12.18 16.47 -15.71
N ARG A 332 -12.62 17.39 -16.58
CA ARG A 332 -12.47 18.84 -16.36
C ARG A 332 -13.59 19.31 -15.44
N VAL A 333 -13.25 20.15 -14.48
CA VAL A 333 -14.22 20.80 -13.61
C VAL A 333 -14.31 22.26 -14.03
N THR A 334 -15.50 22.68 -14.47
CA THR A 334 -15.77 24.05 -14.95
C THR A 334 -16.82 24.74 -14.10
N ASN A 335 -16.76 26.04 -13.98
CA ASN A 335 -17.85 26.80 -13.35
C ASN A 335 -19.06 26.95 -14.32
N SER A 336 -20.14 27.59 -13.85
CA SER A 336 -21.35 27.85 -14.60
C SER A 336 -21.15 28.70 -15.87
N HIS A 337 -20.04 29.45 -15.96
CA HIS A 337 -19.66 30.28 -17.11
C HIS A 337 -18.72 29.56 -18.10
N GLY A 338 -18.43 28.26 -17.87
CA GLY A 338 -17.53 27.46 -18.72
C GLY A 338 -16.04 27.69 -18.48
N LYS A 339 -15.66 28.50 -17.47
CA LYS A 339 -14.25 28.67 -17.09
C LYS A 339 -13.76 27.40 -16.41
N LEU A 340 -12.60 26.84 -16.84
CA LEU A 340 -11.94 25.72 -16.22
C LEU A 340 -11.40 26.14 -14.85
N VAL A 341 -11.80 25.43 -13.79
CA VAL A 341 -11.39 25.71 -12.40
C VAL A 341 -10.53 24.62 -11.80
N ALA A 342 -10.73 23.38 -12.26
CA ALA A 342 -9.93 22.24 -11.79
C ALA A 342 -9.93 21.09 -12.81
N ARG A 343 -9.05 20.12 -12.59
CA ARG A 343 -9.08 18.78 -13.20
C ARG A 343 -9.00 17.75 -12.09
N GLY A 344 -9.66 16.61 -12.25
CA GLY A 344 -9.61 15.58 -11.23
C GLY A 344 -10.10 14.23 -11.71
N ILE A 345 -9.84 13.21 -10.90
CA ILE A 345 -10.23 11.82 -11.15
C ILE A 345 -11.63 11.61 -10.59
N SER A 346 -12.58 11.26 -11.47
CA SER A 346 -13.97 11.03 -11.06
C SER A 346 -14.14 9.71 -10.32
N ALA A 347 -14.82 9.73 -9.18
CA ALA A 347 -15.20 8.54 -8.43
C ALA A 347 -16.44 7.83 -9.02
N TYR A 348 -17.16 8.49 -9.93
CA TYR A 348 -18.36 7.98 -10.60
C TYR A 348 -18.22 8.09 -12.11
N SER A 349 -18.86 7.20 -12.86
CA SER A 349 -19.00 7.33 -14.31
C SER A 349 -19.83 8.59 -14.66
N SER A 350 -19.72 9.09 -15.90
CA SER A 350 -20.54 10.18 -16.40
C SER A 350 -22.04 9.87 -16.32
N GLU A 351 -22.43 8.61 -16.56
CA GLU A 351 -23.83 8.16 -16.48
C GLU A 351 -24.35 8.20 -15.04
N ASP A 352 -23.61 7.65 -14.08
CA ASP A 352 -24.01 7.66 -12.67
C ASP A 352 -24.00 9.05 -12.08
N LEU A 353 -22.96 9.84 -12.43
CA LEU A 353 -22.88 11.22 -11.97
C LEU A 353 -24.04 12.08 -12.48
N ALA A 354 -24.51 11.85 -13.70
CA ALA A 354 -25.69 12.55 -14.24
C ALA A 354 -26.96 12.26 -13.41
N LYS A 355 -27.12 11.02 -12.90
CA LYS A 355 -28.27 10.63 -12.04
C LYS A 355 -28.23 11.28 -10.66
N ILE A 356 -27.04 11.50 -10.11
CA ILE A 356 -26.84 12.08 -8.75
C ILE A 356 -26.51 13.56 -8.74
N THR A 357 -26.49 14.21 -9.89
CA THR A 357 -26.24 15.66 -10.03
C THR A 357 -27.19 16.46 -9.13
N GLY A 358 -26.63 17.35 -8.29
CA GLY A 358 -27.36 18.18 -7.35
C GLY A 358 -27.93 17.44 -6.12
N LYS A 359 -27.68 16.14 -5.97
CA LYS A 359 -28.20 15.33 -4.86
C LYS A 359 -27.27 15.35 -3.65
N HIS A 360 -27.85 15.10 -2.46
CA HIS A 360 -27.05 14.91 -1.27
C HIS A 360 -26.33 13.55 -1.28
N SER A 361 -25.12 13.49 -0.72
CA SER A 361 -24.32 12.27 -0.65
C SER A 361 -25.08 11.09 -0.02
N LYS A 362 -25.89 11.32 0.99
CA LYS A 362 -26.74 10.29 1.64
C LYS A 362 -27.81 9.67 0.74
N ASP A 363 -28.17 10.34 -0.36
CA ASP A 363 -29.20 9.88 -1.28
C ASP A 363 -28.61 9.04 -2.44
N ILE A 364 -27.29 9.00 -2.59
CA ILE A 364 -26.58 8.33 -3.69
C ILE A 364 -26.96 6.84 -3.77
N ILE A 365 -26.85 6.13 -2.64
CA ILE A 365 -27.15 4.68 -2.61
C ILE A 365 -28.59 4.38 -2.99
N SER A 366 -29.55 5.24 -2.64
CA SER A 366 -30.97 5.06 -2.99
C SER A 366 -31.24 5.31 -4.47
N ILE A 367 -30.41 6.13 -5.12
CA ILE A 367 -30.56 6.49 -6.55
C ILE A 367 -29.85 5.49 -7.46
N LEU A 368 -28.61 5.14 -7.10
CA LEU A 368 -27.76 4.27 -7.94
C LEU A 368 -27.84 2.79 -7.59
N GLY A 369 -28.26 2.43 -6.36
CA GLY A 369 -28.17 1.08 -5.84
C GLY A 369 -26.77 0.69 -5.34
N HIS A 370 -25.79 1.58 -5.50
CA HIS A 370 -24.40 1.43 -5.03
C HIS A 370 -23.83 2.78 -4.62
N ASP A 371 -22.70 2.77 -3.93
CA ASP A 371 -22.01 3.97 -3.45
C ASP A 371 -20.49 3.75 -3.54
N TYR A 372 -19.78 4.73 -4.08
CA TYR A 372 -18.31 4.77 -4.14
C TYR A 372 -17.73 5.87 -3.23
N GLY A 373 -18.49 6.31 -2.26
CA GLY A 373 -18.14 7.39 -1.34
C GLY A 373 -18.95 8.65 -1.58
N SER A 374 -18.85 9.59 -0.65
CA SER A 374 -19.61 10.84 -0.66
C SER A 374 -19.14 11.85 -1.71
N GLU A 375 -17.90 11.68 -2.20
CA GLU A 375 -17.24 12.61 -3.09
C GLU A 375 -17.34 12.17 -4.56
N VAL A 376 -17.58 13.13 -5.42
CA VAL A 376 -17.46 12.99 -6.89
C VAL A 376 -15.99 13.00 -7.30
N ILE A 377 -15.21 13.89 -6.67
CA ILE A 377 -13.75 13.95 -6.81
C ILE A 377 -13.17 14.24 -5.43
N HIS A 378 -12.34 13.33 -4.92
CA HIS A 378 -11.64 13.56 -3.67
C HIS A 378 -10.59 14.67 -3.82
N ARG A 379 -10.37 15.48 -2.77
CA ARG A 379 -9.43 16.62 -2.79
C ARG A 379 -8.01 16.21 -3.21
N ASP A 380 -7.56 15.00 -2.85
CA ASP A 380 -6.23 14.49 -3.21
C ASP A 380 -6.14 14.04 -4.68
N ASP A 381 -7.28 13.82 -5.31
CA ASP A 381 -7.45 13.48 -6.72
C ASP A 381 -7.86 14.70 -7.57
N LEU A 382 -7.83 15.92 -6.98
CA LEU A 382 -8.28 17.16 -7.62
C LEU A 382 -7.16 18.19 -7.66
N VAL A 383 -6.94 18.78 -8.81
CA VAL A 383 -5.95 19.84 -9.03
C VAL A 383 -6.64 21.12 -9.49
N VAL A 384 -6.55 22.13 -8.65
CA VAL A 384 -7.05 23.47 -8.96
C VAL A 384 -6.16 24.13 -10.02
N ILE A 385 -6.77 24.70 -11.05
CA ILE A 385 -6.08 25.47 -12.08
C ILE A 385 -6.24 26.94 -11.73
N GLN A 386 -5.15 27.55 -11.29
CA GLN A 386 -5.06 29.00 -11.10
C GLN A 386 -4.55 29.61 -12.40
N GLU A 387 -5.33 30.50 -13.00
CA GLU A 387 -4.87 31.45 -14.01
C GLU A 387 -4.36 32.73 -13.35
#